data_89e65aa029ea9a8a7243fbe5de0af4fb
#
_entry.id   89e65aa029ea9a8a7243fbe5de0af4fb
#
_cell.length_a   1.000
_cell.length_b   1.000
_cell.length_c   1.000
_cell.angle_alpha   90.00
_cell.angle_beta   90.00
_cell.angle_gamma   90.00
#
_symmetry.space_group_name_H-M   'P 1'
#
loop_
_entity.id
_entity.type
_entity.pdbx_description
1 polymer ?
#
loop_
_entity_poly.entity_id
_entity_poly.type
_entity_poly.pdbx_seq_one_letter_code
_entity_poly.pdbx_strand_id
1 'polypeptide(L)'
;MERNFDKRLDPTFLVEGAKSVISLSYNYYPQTKIDDSHFKISKYAYGKDYHFVIKEKLKNLLEFIRDEVGDVNGRVFVDSAPILERAWAKKSGLGWIGKNSNLVSKKIGSYFFLCEIILDLELTYNYQDFDHCGTCTACIDACPTEAIEQPRVVNGSKCISYHTIELKENIPNEFKGKFDDWIFGCDICQDVCPWNRFQNHIMNHYLIQMII
;
A
#
# COMPACT_ATOMS: atom_id res chain seq x y z
N MET A 1 -15.45 -7.10 0.08
CA MET A 1 -15.12 -6.34 1.31
C MET A 1 -16.08 -6.62 2.48
N GLU A 2 -17.24 -7.18 2.24
CA GLU A 2 -18.23 -7.47 3.30
C GLU A 2 -17.77 -8.49 4.34
N ARG A 3 -16.94 -9.45 3.94
CA ARG A 3 -16.39 -10.44 4.89
C ARG A 3 -15.51 -9.77 5.93
N ASN A 4 -15.76 -10.09 7.20
CA ASN A 4 -15.01 -9.56 8.35
C ASN A 4 -15.08 -8.04 8.52
N PHE A 5 -16.23 -7.43 8.22
CA PHE A 5 -16.41 -5.98 8.30
C PHE A 5 -16.02 -5.42 9.67
N ASP A 6 -16.51 -6.03 10.75
CA ASP A 6 -16.25 -5.59 12.12
C ASP A 6 -14.74 -5.61 12.45
N LYS A 7 -14.03 -6.70 12.07
CA LYS A 7 -12.58 -6.80 12.24
C LYS A 7 -11.79 -5.74 11.48
N ARG A 8 -12.34 -5.23 10.36
CA ARG A 8 -11.71 -4.17 9.58
C ARG A 8 -11.83 -2.80 10.23
N LEU A 9 -12.88 -2.59 10.98
CA LEU A 9 -13.15 -1.31 11.64
C LEU A 9 -12.53 -1.23 13.03
N ASP A 10 -12.47 -2.36 13.73
CA ASP A 10 -12.02 -2.42 15.12
C ASP A 10 -10.85 -3.44 15.27
N PRO A 11 -9.63 -2.97 15.50
CA PRO A 11 -8.45 -3.82 15.66
C PRO A 11 -8.50 -4.69 16.92
N THR A 12 -9.37 -4.39 17.90
CA THR A 12 -9.53 -5.22 19.10
C THR A 12 -10.08 -6.61 18.79
N PHE A 13 -10.80 -6.77 17.67
CA PHE A 13 -11.21 -8.09 17.16
C PHE A 13 -10.08 -8.92 16.54
N LEU A 14 -8.92 -8.30 16.32
CA LEU A 14 -7.73 -8.97 15.78
C LEU A 14 -6.69 -9.27 16.86
N VAL A 15 -6.59 -8.37 17.84
CA VAL A 15 -5.70 -8.49 19.00
C VAL A 15 -6.47 -8.05 20.23
N GLU A 16 -6.70 -8.98 21.15
CA GLU A 16 -7.42 -8.70 22.39
C GLU A 16 -6.66 -7.63 23.21
N GLY A 17 -7.42 -6.63 23.67
CA GLY A 17 -6.85 -5.53 24.44
C GLY A 17 -6.04 -4.52 23.62
N ALA A 18 -6.12 -4.56 22.29
CA ALA A 18 -5.38 -3.63 21.42
C ALA A 18 -5.61 -2.16 21.81
N LYS A 19 -4.52 -1.43 21.97
CA LYS A 19 -4.50 0.02 22.27
C LYS A 19 -3.84 0.83 21.18
N SER A 20 -2.93 0.22 20.42
CA SER A 20 -2.19 0.93 19.37
C SER A 20 -2.06 0.13 18.09
N VAL A 21 -2.06 0.84 16.96
CA VAL A 21 -1.73 0.32 15.63
C VAL A 21 -0.51 1.07 15.12
N ILE A 22 0.59 0.36 14.94
CA ILE A 22 1.78 0.89 14.28
C ILE A 22 1.65 0.58 12.80
N SER A 23 1.47 1.60 11.95
CA SER A 23 1.51 1.44 10.50
C SER A 23 2.90 1.75 9.96
N LEU A 24 3.41 0.89 9.11
CA LEU A 24 4.75 1.01 8.53
C LEU A 24 4.67 0.97 7.00
N SER A 25 5.63 1.62 6.38
CA SER A 25 5.84 1.56 4.93
C SER A 25 7.15 0.85 4.60
N TYR A 26 7.11 -0.06 3.63
CA TYR A 26 8.29 -0.76 3.14
C TYR A 26 8.47 -0.46 1.65
N ASN A 27 9.49 0.34 1.32
CA ASN A 27 9.75 0.76 -0.06
C ASN A 27 10.09 -0.44 -0.95
N TYR A 28 9.45 -0.52 -2.12
CA TYR A 28 9.71 -1.54 -3.13
C TYR A 28 10.22 -0.96 -4.46
N TYR A 29 10.45 0.35 -4.54
CA TYR A 29 10.91 0.95 -5.78
C TYR A 29 12.25 0.34 -6.20
N PRO A 30 12.36 -0.27 -7.40
CA PRO A 30 13.55 -0.98 -7.81
C PRO A 30 14.68 -0.02 -8.16
N GLN A 31 15.92 -0.39 -7.82
CA GLN A 31 17.11 0.37 -8.23
C GLN A 31 17.39 0.25 -9.72
N THR A 32 17.10 -0.91 -10.28
CA THR A 32 17.33 -1.20 -11.70
C THR A 32 15.97 -1.37 -12.38
N LYS A 33 15.77 -0.65 -13.47
CA LYS A 33 14.60 -0.88 -14.31
C LYS A 33 14.75 -2.22 -15.01
N ILE A 34 13.68 -3.02 -14.99
CA ILE A 34 13.58 -4.19 -15.86
C ILE A 34 13.31 -3.69 -17.28
N ASP A 35 13.85 -4.38 -18.28
CA ASP A 35 13.50 -4.12 -19.66
C ASP A 35 12.02 -4.43 -19.88
N ASP A 36 11.24 -3.39 -20.12
CA ASP A 36 9.78 -3.43 -20.35
C ASP A 36 9.43 -3.23 -21.83
N SER A 37 10.40 -3.45 -22.73
CA SER A 37 10.23 -3.24 -24.17
C SER A 37 9.15 -4.10 -24.80
N HIS A 38 8.78 -5.23 -24.16
CA HIS A 38 7.79 -6.17 -24.67
C HIS A 38 6.56 -6.29 -23.77
N PHE A 39 6.77 -6.53 -22.46
CA PHE A 39 5.68 -6.69 -21.49
C PHE A 39 6.01 -6.00 -20.18
N LYS A 40 4.99 -5.44 -19.55
CA LYS A 40 5.12 -4.69 -18.30
C LYS A 40 4.59 -5.50 -17.11
N ILE A 41 5.34 -5.49 -16.04
CA ILE A 41 4.97 -6.04 -14.74
C ILE A 41 5.05 -4.92 -13.72
N SER A 42 4.09 -4.85 -12.81
CA SER A 42 4.09 -3.86 -11.74
C SER A 42 5.30 -4.01 -10.83
N LYS A 43 5.93 -2.90 -10.47
CA LYS A 43 7.19 -2.85 -9.70
C LYS A 43 7.11 -3.58 -8.36
N TYR A 44 5.93 -3.62 -7.74
CA TYR A 44 5.75 -4.32 -6.48
C TYR A 44 6.00 -5.84 -6.58
N ALA A 45 5.86 -6.40 -7.77
CA ALA A 45 6.03 -7.84 -8.02
C ALA A 45 7.50 -8.23 -8.34
N TYR A 46 8.42 -7.26 -8.34
CA TYR A 46 9.83 -7.56 -8.58
C TYR A 46 10.48 -8.21 -7.36
N GLY A 47 11.14 -9.33 -7.57
CA GLY A 47 11.93 -10.01 -6.54
C GLY A 47 11.16 -11.06 -5.74
N LYS A 48 11.50 -11.17 -4.46
CA LYS A 48 10.89 -12.13 -3.54
C LYS A 48 9.50 -11.68 -3.13
N ASP A 49 8.63 -12.65 -2.85
CA ASP A 49 7.30 -12.41 -2.30
C ASP A 49 7.38 -11.58 -1.00
N TYR A 50 6.83 -10.38 -1.06
CA TYR A 50 6.87 -9.40 0.02
C TYR A 50 6.13 -9.88 1.29
N HIS A 51 5.13 -10.74 1.16
CA HIS A 51 4.40 -11.27 2.30
C HIS A 51 5.34 -11.98 3.28
N PHE A 52 6.30 -12.77 2.77
CA PHE A 52 7.26 -13.45 3.61
C PHE A 52 8.32 -12.49 4.15
N VAL A 53 8.88 -11.66 3.28
CA VAL A 53 9.97 -10.73 3.63
C VAL A 53 9.53 -9.74 4.70
N ILE A 54 8.38 -9.10 4.52
CA ILE A 54 7.88 -8.07 5.44
C ILE A 54 7.43 -8.72 6.75
N LYS A 55 6.74 -9.85 6.68
CA LYS A 55 6.25 -10.55 7.87
C LYS A 55 7.39 -10.98 8.81
N GLU A 56 8.50 -11.45 8.25
CA GLU A 56 9.70 -11.78 9.03
C GLU A 56 10.26 -10.54 9.73
N LYS A 57 10.42 -9.42 9.00
CA LYS A 57 10.91 -8.16 9.57
C LYS A 57 10.00 -7.61 10.67
N LEU A 58 8.68 -7.69 10.48
CA LEU A 58 7.71 -7.24 11.47
C LEU A 58 7.76 -8.11 12.74
N LYS A 59 7.98 -9.42 12.61
CA LYS A 59 8.15 -10.30 13.76
C LYS A 59 9.39 -9.91 14.57
N ASN A 60 10.52 -9.69 13.90
CA ASN A 60 11.75 -9.25 14.56
C ASN A 60 11.56 -7.90 15.26
N LEU A 61 10.81 -6.98 14.65
CA LEU A 61 10.48 -5.70 15.29
C LEU A 61 9.57 -5.89 16.51
N LEU A 62 8.59 -6.78 16.43
CA LEU A 62 7.71 -7.07 17.56
C LEU A 62 8.47 -7.73 18.72
N GLU A 63 9.42 -8.63 18.41
CA GLU A 63 10.32 -9.22 19.41
C GLU A 63 11.20 -8.15 20.06
N PHE A 64 11.79 -7.27 19.27
CA PHE A 64 12.55 -6.13 19.79
C PHE A 64 11.70 -5.25 20.73
N ILE A 65 10.44 -4.97 20.39
CA ILE A 65 9.54 -4.20 21.26
C ILE A 65 9.34 -4.94 22.60
N ARG A 66 9.15 -6.26 22.56
CA ARG A 66 9.00 -7.07 23.78
C ARG A 66 10.25 -7.07 24.66
N ASP A 67 11.42 -7.11 24.05
CA ASP A 67 12.68 -7.06 24.77
C ASP A 67 12.88 -5.70 25.50
N GLU A 68 12.39 -4.61 24.90
CA GLU A 68 12.53 -3.26 25.47
C GLU A 68 11.49 -2.94 26.54
N VAL A 69 10.25 -3.40 26.40
CA VAL A 69 9.13 -2.96 27.26
C VAL A 69 8.49 -4.10 28.07
N GLY A 70 8.91 -5.33 27.87
CA GLY A 70 8.35 -6.51 28.52
C GLY A 70 7.20 -7.15 27.74
N ASP A 71 6.38 -7.95 28.43
CA ASP A 71 5.29 -8.70 27.81
C ASP A 71 4.26 -7.78 27.15
N VAL A 72 4.18 -7.86 25.82
CA VAL A 72 3.20 -7.15 25.00
C VAL A 72 2.46 -8.16 24.13
N ASN A 73 1.12 -8.15 24.24
CA ASN A 73 0.30 -8.88 23.31
C ASN A 73 0.22 -8.12 21.98
N GLY A 74 0.68 -8.74 20.91
CA GLY A 74 0.71 -8.09 19.62
C GLY A 74 0.78 -9.07 18.44
N ARG A 75 0.32 -8.61 17.29
CA ARG A 75 0.36 -9.36 16.03
C ARG A 75 0.77 -8.48 14.89
N VAL A 76 1.42 -9.11 13.92
CA VAL A 76 1.91 -8.46 12.69
C VAL A 76 1.01 -8.81 11.51
N PHE A 77 0.83 -7.85 10.62
CA PHE A 77 -0.09 -7.96 9.49
C PHE A 77 0.55 -7.40 8.23
N VAL A 78 0.30 -8.07 7.11
CA VAL A 78 0.72 -7.66 5.76
C VAL A 78 -0.37 -8.13 4.81
N ASP A 79 -1.03 -7.21 4.10
CA ASP A 79 -1.99 -7.40 3.02
C ASP A 79 -3.17 -8.35 3.33
N SER A 80 -2.92 -9.63 3.52
CA SER A 80 -3.95 -10.68 3.56
C SER A 80 -4.88 -10.66 4.79
N ALA A 81 -4.74 -9.72 5.70
CA ALA A 81 -5.56 -9.61 6.90
C ALA A 81 -6.79 -8.69 6.71
N PRO A 82 -7.84 -8.85 7.54
CA PRO A 82 -8.98 -7.95 7.49
C PRO A 82 -8.68 -6.61 8.20
N ILE A 83 -7.71 -5.87 7.67
CA ILE A 83 -7.30 -4.52 8.13
C ILE A 83 -7.54 -3.54 7.00
N LEU A 84 -7.95 -2.32 7.35
CA LEU A 84 -8.02 -1.20 6.43
C LEU A 84 -6.66 -0.46 6.41
N GLU A 85 -5.62 -1.11 5.88
CA GLU A 85 -4.22 -0.65 5.92
C GLU A 85 -4.07 0.82 5.54
N ARG A 86 -4.62 1.22 4.38
CA ARG A 86 -4.55 2.63 3.93
C ARG A 86 -5.23 3.60 4.86
N ALA A 87 -6.33 3.20 5.52
CA ALA A 87 -7.03 4.07 6.46
C ALA A 87 -6.23 4.22 7.76
N TRP A 88 -5.65 3.15 8.27
CA TRP A 88 -4.79 3.19 9.45
C TRP A 88 -3.50 3.95 9.17
N ALA A 89 -2.85 3.70 8.04
CA ALA A 89 -1.66 4.43 7.63
C ALA A 89 -1.91 5.94 7.47
N LYS A 90 -3.08 6.33 6.92
CA LYS A 90 -3.48 7.75 6.89
C LYS A 90 -3.68 8.31 8.31
N LYS A 91 -4.37 7.58 9.20
CA LYS A 91 -4.55 8.00 10.60
C LYS A 91 -3.23 8.16 11.34
N SER A 92 -2.26 7.29 11.05
CA SER A 92 -0.91 7.32 11.63
C SER A 92 -0.02 8.42 11.05
N GLY A 93 -0.47 9.20 10.07
CA GLY A 93 0.31 10.29 9.48
C GLY A 93 1.37 9.84 8.47
N LEU A 94 1.34 8.60 7.97
CA LEU A 94 2.24 8.12 6.92
C LEU A 94 2.07 8.88 5.60
N GLY A 95 0.88 9.44 5.37
CA GLY A 95 0.54 10.18 4.18
C GLY A 95 -0.96 10.34 4.02
N TRP A 96 -1.40 10.65 2.81
CA TRP A 96 -2.81 10.84 2.46
C TRP A 96 -3.26 9.86 1.38
N ILE A 97 -4.56 9.65 1.28
CA ILE A 97 -5.13 8.87 0.19
C ILE A 97 -5.18 9.75 -1.07
N GLY A 98 -4.35 9.41 -2.05
CA GLY A 98 -4.30 10.09 -3.35
C GLY A 98 -5.57 9.90 -4.18
N LYS A 99 -5.73 10.69 -5.26
CA LYS A 99 -6.89 10.56 -6.17
C LYS A 99 -6.96 9.20 -6.86
N ASN A 100 -5.84 8.48 -6.97
CA ASN A 100 -5.76 7.10 -7.46
C ASN A 100 -6.03 6.03 -6.37
N SER A 101 -6.49 6.44 -5.20
CA SER A 101 -6.76 5.59 -4.02
C SER A 101 -5.53 4.93 -3.38
N ASN A 102 -4.32 5.17 -3.84
CA ASN A 102 -3.11 4.75 -3.14
C ASN A 102 -2.80 5.69 -1.96
N LEU A 103 -2.12 5.17 -0.94
CA LEU A 103 -1.49 6.03 0.04
C LEU A 103 -0.28 6.72 -0.60
N VAL A 104 -0.19 8.04 -0.44
CA VAL A 104 0.91 8.85 -0.96
C VAL A 104 1.60 9.53 0.21
N SER A 105 2.90 9.39 0.30
CA SER A 105 3.73 10.08 1.29
C SER A 105 4.49 11.22 0.63
N LYS A 106 4.55 12.37 1.29
CA LYS A 106 5.34 13.52 0.85
C LYS A 106 6.83 13.21 0.74
N LYS A 107 7.31 12.27 1.56
CA LYS A 107 8.74 11.93 1.64
C LYS A 107 9.16 10.85 0.66
N ILE A 108 8.31 9.83 0.48
CA ILE A 108 8.67 8.58 -0.24
C ILE A 108 7.70 8.21 -1.37
N GLY A 109 6.82 9.14 -1.80
CA GLY A 109 5.87 8.88 -2.87
C GLY A 109 4.84 7.79 -2.52
N SER A 110 4.59 6.84 -3.42
CA SER A 110 3.60 5.78 -3.23
C SER A 110 4.11 4.36 -3.54
N TYR A 111 5.38 4.19 -3.88
CA TYR A 111 5.96 2.87 -4.17
C TYR A 111 6.43 2.15 -2.90
N PHE A 112 5.50 1.85 -2.02
CA PHE A 112 5.76 1.11 -0.79
C PHE A 112 4.59 0.19 -0.44
N PHE A 113 4.90 -0.92 0.21
CA PHE A 113 3.92 -1.76 0.87
C PHE A 113 3.52 -1.14 2.20
N LEU A 114 2.28 -1.39 2.60
CA LEU A 114 1.79 -1.11 3.94
C LEU A 114 1.83 -2.38 4.77
N CYS A 115 2.09 -2.20 6.05
CA CYS A 115 2.03 -3.29 7.00
C CYS A 115 1.79 -2.73 8.41
N GLU A 116 1.25 -3.54 9.30
CA GLU A 116 0.85 -3.11 10.63
C GLU A 116 1.34 -4.06 11.71
N ILE A 117 1.59 -3.47 12.89
CA ILE A 117 1.68 -4.17 14.16
C ILE A 117 0.56 -3.63 15.05
N ILE A 118 -0.30 -4.50 15.53
CA ILE A 118 -1.35 -4.16 16.49
C ILE A 118 -0.88 -4.65 17.86
N LEU A 119 -0.95 -3.78 18.88
CA LEU A 119 -0.42 -4.00 20.22
C LEU A 119 -1.44 -3.62 21.29
N ASP A 120 -1.37 -4.27 22.44
CA ASP A 120 -2.04 -3.86 23.68
C ASP A 120 -1.24 -2.79 24.47
N LEU A 121 -0.09 -2.37 23.97
CA LEU A 121 0.72 -1.28 24.49
C LEU A 121 0.13 0.07 24.08
N GLU A 122 -0.03 0.98 25.04
CA GLU A 122 -0.42 2.35 24.76
C GLU A 122 0.77 3.19 24.32
N LEU A 123 0.63 3.83 23.16
CA LEU A 123 1.66 4.66 22.55
C LEU A 123 1.12 6.07 22.30
N THR A 124 2.00 7.05 22.18
CA THR A 124 1.60 8.41 21.79
C THR A 124 1.20 8.43 20.32
N TYR A 125 0.00 8.91 20.01
CA TYR A 125 -0.53 8.91 18.65
C TYR A 125 0.00 10.07 17.82
N ASN A 126 0.23 9.79 16.53
CA ASN A 126 0.61 10.79 15.55
C ASN A 126 -0.62 11.50 14.96
N TYR A 127 -0.37 12.65 14.37
CA TYR A 127 -1.40 13.41 13.65
C TYR A 127 -1.47 13.00 12.20
N GLN A 128 -2.67 13.05 11.61
CA GLN A 128 -2.90 12.81 10.19
C GLN A 128 -2.18 13.87 9.33
N ASP A 129 -1.66 13.42 8.18
CA ASP A 129 -1.16 14.32 7.15
C ASP A 129 -2.30 14.89 6.30
N PHE A 130 -2.06 16.06 5.69
CA PHE A 130 -3.02 16.72 4.81
C PHE A 130 -2.96 16.15 3.39
N ASP A 131 -4.04 16.37 2.64
CA ASP A 131 -4.08 16.04 1.20
C ASP A 131 -3.27 17.06 0.40
N HIS A 132 -2.30 16.56 -0.35
CA HIS A 132 -1.45 17.37 -1.22
C HIS A 132 -1.69 17.09 -2.72
N CYS A 133 -2.78 16.42 -3.11
CA CYS A 133 -3.13 16.24 -4.52
C CYS A 133 -3.57 17.55 -5.19
N GLY A 134 -4.18 18.47 -4.43
CA GLY A 134 -4.62 19.75 -4.95
C GLY A 134 -5.50 19.62 -6.21
N THR A 135 -5.21 20.41 -7.24
CA THR A 135 -5.91 20.42 -8.53
C THR A 135 -5.40 19.34 -9.51
N CYS A 136 -4.29 18.64 -9.20
CA CYS A 136 -3.69 17.64 -10.11
C CYS A 136 -4.66 16.50 -10.43
N THR A 137 -4.79 16.15 -11.72
CA THR A 137 -5.61 15.04 -12.23
C THR A 137 -4.80 13.99 -12.99
N ALA A 138 -3.47 14.09 -13.02
CA ALA A 138 -2.60 13.26 -13.85
C ALA A 138 -2.91 11.75 -13.79
N CYS A 139 -3.17 11.20 -12.59
CA CYS A 139 -3.49 9.78 -12.45
C CYS A 139 -4.88 9.40 -13.01
N ILE A 140 -5.83 10.33 -13.00
CA ILE A 140 -7.16 10.14 -13.57
C ILE A 140 -7.05 10.14 -15.09
N ASP A 141 -6.38 11.15 -15.63
CA ASP A 141 -6.25 11.40 -17.08
C ASP A 141 -5.41 10.31 -17.77
N ALA A 142 -4.43 9.74 -17.06
CA ALA A 142 -3.55 8.71 -17.60
C ALA A 142 -4.14 7.29 -17.55
N CYS A 143 -5.26 7.06 -16.86
CA CYS A 143 -5.82 5.72 -16.73
C CYS A 143 -6.47 5.23 -18.03
N PRO A 144 -5.89 4.25 -18.76
CA PRO A 144 -6.35 3.90 -20.10
C PRO A 144 -7.71 3.19 -20.11
N THR A 145 -8.16 2.70 -18.97
CA THR A 145 -9.45 2.02 -18.80
C THR A 145 -10.45 2.89 -18.04
N GLU A 146 -10.10 4.14 -17.72
CA GLU A 146 -10.95 5.06 -16.95
C GLU A 146 -11.44 4.44 -15.62
N ALA A 147 -10.59 3.65 -14.99
CA ALA A 147 -10.93 2.98 -13.73
C ALA A 147 -11.06 3.95 -12.56
N ILE A 148 -10.39 5.12 -12.60
CA ILE A 148 -10.50 6.16 -11.58
C ILE A 148 -11.67 7.09 -11.97
N GLU A 149 -12.88 6.74 -11.56
CA GLU A 149 -14.10 7.43 -11.98
C GLU A 149 -14.26 8.81 -11.32
N GLN A 150 -13.76 8.94 -10.11
CA GLN A 150 -13.73 10.19 -9.35
C GLN A 150 -12.50 10.17 -8.42
N PRO A 151 -12.07 11.32 -7.91
CA PRO A 151 -11.01 11.38 -6.91
C PRO A 151 -11.27 10.38 -5.75
N ARG A 152 -10.35 9.43 -5.56
CA ARG A 152 -10.39 8.34 -4.55
C ARG A 152 -11.45 7.27 -4.79
N VAL A 153 -12.12 7.27 -5.92
CA VAL A 153 -13.09 6.24 -6.30
C VAL A 153 -12.54 5.47 -7.50
N VAL A 154 -12.10 4.25 -7.25
CA VAL A 154 -11.59 3.34 -8.27
C VAL A 154 -12.61 2.23 -8.50
N ASN A 155 -13.08 2.10 -9.74
CA ASN A 155 -13.88 0.97 -10.17
C ASN A 155 -12.94 -0.22 -10.42
N GLY A 156 -12.92 -1.19 -9.49
CA GLY A 156 -12.06 -2.37 -9.60
C GLY A 156 -12.29 -3.16 -10.88
N SER A 157 -13.55 -3.27 -11.36
CA SER A 157 -13.87 -4.03 -12.56
C SER A 157 -13.39 -3.39 -13.88
N LYS A 158 -12.82 -2.18 -13.82
CA LYS A 158 -12.14 -1.52 -14.94
C LYS A 158 -10.62 -1.49 -14.76
N CYS A 159 -10.11 -1.77 -13.55
CA CYS A 159 -8.68 -1.64 -13.24
C CYS A 159 -7.85 -2.76 -13.87
N ILE A 160 -6.79 -2.42 -14.58
CA ILE A 160 -5.85 -3.38 -15.18
C ILE A 160 -5.28 -4.32 -14.10
N SER A 161 -4.91 -3.80 -12.93
CA SER A 161 -4.41 -4.63 -11.82
C SER A 161 -5.42 -5.69 -11.39
N TYR A 162 -6.70 -5.35 -11.32
CA TYR A 162 -7.72 -6.33 -11.00
C TYR A 162 -7.81 -7.42 -12.08
N HIS A 163 -7.83 -7.03 -13.34
CA HIS A 163 -7.94 -7.99 -14.45
C HIS A 163 -6.74 -8.93 -14.58
N THR A 164 -5.54 -8.45 -14.23
CA THR A 164 -4.30 -9.22 -14.42
C THR A 164 -3.88 -10.00 -13.16
N ILE A 165 -4.46 -9.72 -11.99
CA ILE A 165 -4.09 -10.37 -10.73
C ILE A 165 -5.27 -11.14 -10.13
N GLU A 166 -6.44 -10.51 -10.01
CA GLU A 166 -7.55 -11.03 -9.21
C GLU A 166 -8.62 -11.75 -10.04
N LEU A 167 -8.79 -11.36 -11.31
CA LEU A 167 -9.80 -11.93 -12.19
C LEU A 167 -9.44 -13.38 -12.50
N LYS A 168 -10.37 -14.29 -12.21
CA LYS A 168 -10.24 -15.74 -12.50
C LYS A 168 -10.88 -16.17 -13.80
N GLU A 169 -11.57 -15.26 -14.44
CA GLU A 169 -12.30 -15.47 -15.69
C GLU A 169 -11.58 -14.77 -16.85
N ASN A 170 -12.12 -14.89 -18.05
CA ASN A 170 -11.58 -14.20 -19.20
C ASN A 170 -11.76 -12.68 -19.09
N ILE A 171 -10.76 -11.93 -19.48
CA ILE A 171 -10.82 -10.48 -19.56
C ILE A 171 -11.93 -10.07 -20.56
N PRO A 172 -12.86 -9.18 -20.17
CA PRO A 172 -13.93 -8.76 -21.06
C PRO A 172 -13.40 -8.10 -22.35
N ASN A 173 -14.05 -8.38 -23.48
CA ASN A 173 -13.61 -7.91 -24.79
C ASN A 173 -13.52 -6.38 -24.92
N GLU A 174 -14.26 -5.64 -24.13
CA GLU A 174 -14.23 -4.16 -24.09
C GLU A 174 -12.88 -3.58 -23.64
N PHE A 175 -12.05 -4.39 -22.95
CA PHE A 175 -10.70 -4.00 -22.51
C PHE A 175 -9.60 -4.44 -23.46
N LYS A 176 -9.94 -5.14 -24.55
CA LYS A 176 -8.96 -5.58 -25.55
C LYS A 176 -8.21 -4.38 -26.12
N GLY A 177 -6.87 -4.43 -26.06
CA GLY A 177 -6.01 -3.35 -26.55
C GLY A 177 -5.86 -2.15 -25.61
N LYS A 178 -6.47 -2.17 -24.41
CA LYS A 178 -6.39 -1.06 -23.43
C LYS A 178 -5.37 -1.28 -22.30
N PHE A 179 -4.63 -2.38 -22.33
CA PHE A 179 -3.73 -2.74 -21.20
C PHE A 179 -2.30 -2.22 -21.38
N ASP A 180 -1.98 -1.58 -22.50
CA ASP A 180 -0.66 -0.96 -22.72
C ASP A 180 0.50 -1.90 -22.34
N ASP A 181 0.41 -3.17 -22.79
CA ASP A 181 1.35 -4.28 -22.56
C ASP A 181 1.53 -4.73 -21.08
N TRP A 182 0.71 -4.23 -20.15
CA TRP A 182 0.69 -4.71 -18.78
C TRP A 182 0.12 -6.14 -18.71
N ILE A 183 0.95 -7.08 -18.23
CA ILE A 183 0.57 -8.50 -18.07
C ILE A 183 0.39 -8.90 -16.61
N PHE A 184 0.91 -8.12 -15.67
CA PHE A 184 0.75 -8.35 -14.22
C PHE A 184 0.79 -7.03 -13.44
N GLY A 185 -0.31 -6.66 -12.82
CA GLY A 185 -0.46 -5.37 -12.16
C GLY A 185 -0.49 -4.20 -13.15
N CYS A 186 -0.41 -2.99 -12.62
CA CYS A 186 -0.34 -1.75 -13.42
C CYS A 186 0.16 -0.60 -12.55
N ASP A 187 1.18 0.12 -13.01
CA ASP A 187 1.75 1.25 -12.27
C ASP A 187 1.42 2.62 -12.90
N ILE A 188 0.63 2.67 -13.97
CA ILE A 188 0.38 3.91 -14.74
C ILE A 188 -0.01 5.08 -13.82
N CYS A 189 -0.98 4.89 -12.93
CA CYS A 189 -1.46 5.94 -12.04
C CYS A 189 -0.44 6.35 -10.96
N GLN A 190 0.54 5.50 -10.67
CA GLN A 190 1.67 5.81 -9.79
C GLN A 190 2.81 6.48 -10.56
N ASP A 191 3.13 6.00 -11.77
CA ASP A 191 4.23 6.53 -12.59
C ASP A 191 4.02 8.00 -12.97
N VAL A 192 2.77 8.40 -13.25
CA VAL A 192 2.44 9.79 -13.58
C VAL A 192 2.28 10.70 -12.35
N CYS A 193 2.31 10.13 -11.14
CA CYS A 193 2.11 10.91 -9.92
C CYS A 193 3.33 11.80 -9.64
N PRO A 194 3.16 13.13 -9.53
CA PRO A 194 4.29 14.04 -9.27
C PRO A 194 5.03 13.74 -7.97
N TRP A 195 4.39 13.12 -7.00
CA TRP A 195 4.99 12.75 -5.73
C TRP A 195 5.96 11.57 -5.84
N ASN A 196 5.93 10.83 -6.94
CA ASN A 196 6.86 9.72 -7.22
C ASN A 196 8.14 10.17 -7.95
N ARG A 197 8.27 11.43 -8.33
CA ARG A 197 9.48 11.94 -9.04
C ARG A 197 10.77 11.86 -8.23
N PHE A 198 10.69 11.74 -6.92
CA PHE A 198 11.84 11.69 -6.02
C PHE A 198 12.26 10.26 -5.65
N GLN A 199 11.57 9.23 -6.12
CA GLN A 199 11.83 7.83 -5.77
C GLN A 199 13.25 7.37 -6.11
N ASN A 200 13.83 7.88 -7.18
CA ASN A 200 15.18 7.54 -7.64
C ASN A 200 16.29 7.98 -6.65
N HIS A 201 15.98 8.81 -5.67
CA HIS A 201 16.93 9.31 -4.68
C HIS A 201 16.90 8.55 -3.35
N ILE A 202 16.00 7.60 -3.20
CA ILE A 202 15.88 6.80 -1.98
C ILE A 202 16.72 5.54 -2.13
N MET A 203 18.04 5.70 -1.96
CA MET A 203 18.95 4.57 -1.82
C MET A 203 18.54 3.72 -0.60
N ASN A 204 18.30 2.45 -0.82
CA ASN A 204 18.28 1.26 0.06
C ASN A 204 18.29 1.42 1.60
N HIS A 205 17.80 2.50 2.16
CA HIS A 205 17.56 2.57 3.57
C HIS A 205 16.12 2.17 3.82
N TYR A 206 15.95 1.06 4.52
CA TYR A 206 14.72 0.61 5.13
C TYR A 206 14.13 1.76 5.94
N LEU A 207 13.36 2.64 5.28
CA LEU A 207 12.60 3.66 5.96
C LEU A 207 11.41 2.97 6.62
N ILE A 208 11.71 2.25 7.71
CA ILE A 208 10.73 2.02 8.74
C ILE A 208 10.51 3.40 9.36
N GLN A 209 9.61 4.18 8.82
CA GLN A 209 9.05 5.26 9.59
C GLN A 209 8.03 4.62 10.53
N MET A 210 8.49 4.33 11.75
CA MET A 210 7.58 4.15 12.86
C MET A 210 6.86 5.48 13.04
N ILE A 211 5.61 5.50 12.66
CA ILE A 211 4.70 6.57 13.01
C ILE A 211 3.67 5.89 13.89
N ILE A 212 3.82 6.15 15.14
CA ILE A 212 2.99 5.67 16.24
C ILE A 212 1.74 6.54 16.29
#